data_9ff36c000b57115eba498d75435f98aa
#
_entry.id   9ff36c000b57115eba498d75435f98aa
#
_cell.length_a   1.000
_cell.length_b   1.000
_cell.length_c   1.000
_cell.angle_alpha   90.00
_cell.angle_beta   90.00
_cell.angle_gamma   90.00
#
_symmetry.space_group_name_H-M   'P 1'
#
loop_
_entity.id
_entity.type
_entity.pdbx_description
1 polymer ?
#
loop_
_entity_poly.entity_id
_entity_poly.type
_entity_poly.pdbx_seq_one_letter_code
_entity_poly.pdbx_strand_id
1 'polypeptide(L)'
;MSINSEISEQINRIEAELIENRRYIHMHPELSFREYNTSSFIQKKLDEMGIKYVSGIAENGICAYIYGNKNIESKSMKSILIRADMDALP
;
A
#
# COMPACT_ATOMS: atom_id res chain seq x y z
N MET A 1 24.67 -8.71 8.75
CA MET A 1 23.82 -7.52 8.59
C MET A 1 22.50 -7.77 9.29
N SER A 2 22.02 -6.83 10.05
CA SER A 2 20.74 -6.99 10.77
C SER A 2 19.56 -6.77 9.84
N ILE A 3 18.39 -7.33 10.20
CA ILE A 3 17.15 -7.12 9.47
C ILE A 3 16.84 -5.62 9.39
N ASN A 4 17.07 -4.88 10.47
CA ASN A 4 16.81 -3.44 10.49
C ASN A 4 17.67 -2.69 9.47
N SER A 5 18.93 -3.09 9.30
CA SER A 5 19.81 -2.48 8.30
C SER A 5 19.35 -2.78 6.89
N GLU A 6 18.91 -4.00 6.63
CA GLU A 6 18.38 -4.40 5.33
C GLU A 6 17.11 -3.63 4.97
N ILE A 7 16.19 -3.49 5.92
CA ILE A 7 14.95 -2.74 5.72
C ILE A 7 15.26 -1.28 5.44
N SER A 8 16.15 -0.66 6.22
CA SER A 8 16.55 0.73 6.02
C SER A 8 17.16 0.96 4.65
N GLU A 9 17.99 0.03 4.19
CA GLU A 9 18.61 0.12 2.87
C GLU A 9 17.57 0.02 1.75
N GLN A 10 16.62 -0.90 1.88
CA GLN A 10 15.53 -1.05 0.90
C GLN A 10 14.66 0.21 0.85
N ILE A 11 14.33 0.78 2.01
CA ILE A 11 13.55 2.01 2.07
C ILE A 11 14.29 3.15 1.40
N ASN A 12 15.59 3.28 1.62
CA ASN A 12 16.39 4.32 0.97
C ASN A 12 16.37 4.21 -0.55
N ARG A 13 16.31 3.00 -1.09
CA ARG A 13 16.26 2.78 -2.53
C ARG A 13 14.96 3.24 -3.16
N ILE A 14 13.86 3.17 -2.41
CA ILE A 14 12.53 3.55 -2.93
C ILE A 14 12.06 4.91 -2.42
N GLU A 15 12.90 5.62 -1.68
CA GLU A 15 12.52 6.90 -1.06
C GLU A 15 11.99 7.92 -2.08
N ALA A 16 12.67 8.06 -3.21
CA ALA A 16 12.24 9.01 -4.24
C ALA A 16 10.84 8.69 -4.75
N GLU A 17 10.53 7.42 -4.94
CA GLU A 17 9.22 6.97 -5.38
C GLU A 17 8.15 7.22 -4.31
N LEU A 18 8.48 6.99 -3.04
CA LEU A 18 7.56 7.25 -1.93
C LEU A 18 7.22 8.73 -1.85
N ILE A 19 8.20 9.61 -2.01
CA ILE A 19 8.00 11.05 -2.00
C ILE A 19 7.12 11.47 -3.18
N GLU A 20 7.38 10.94 -4.36
CA GLU A 20 6.61 11.21 -5.55
C GLU A 20 5.16 10.80 -5.39
N ASN A 21 4.92 9.58 -4.87
CA ASN A 21 3.57 9.09 -4.62
C ASN A 21 2.83 9.96 -3.61
N ARG A 22 3.50 10.34 -2.54
CA ARG A 22 2.92 11.22 -1.52
C ARG A 22 2.52 12.56 -2.11
N ARG A 23 3.39 13.15 -2.91
CA ARG A 23 3.13 14.44 -3.55
C ARG A 23 1.98 14.36 -4.54
N TYR A 24 1.89 13.28 -5.29
CA TYR A 24 0.78 13.06 -6.21
C TYR A 24 -0.56 13.06 -5.47
N ILE A 25 -0.67 12.29 -4.40
CA ILE A 25 -1.89 12.21 -3.61
C ILE A 25 -2.21 13.56 -2.97
N HIS A 26 -1.20 14.25 -2.45
CA HIS A 26 -1.36 15.56 -1.83
C HIS A 26 -1.83 16.62 -2.83
N MET A 27 -1.40 16.55 -4.08
CA MET A 27 -1.80 17.48 -5.13
C MET A 27 -3.20 17.21 -5.67
N HIS A 28 -3.77 16.04 -5.40
CA HIS A 28 -5.09 15.63 -5.89
C HIS A 28 -5.97 15.21 -4.71
N PRO A 29 -6.25 16.12 -3.75
CA PRO A 29 -7.03 15.76 -2.58
C PRO A 29 -8.47 15.47 -2.94
N GLU A 30 -9.03 14.47 -2.26
CA GLU A 30 -10.42 14.07 -2.44
C GLU A 30 -11.07 13.89 -1.06
N LEU A 31 -12.34 14.18 -0.97
CA LEU A 31 -13.08 14.05 0.31
C LEU A 31 -13.29 12.58 0.67
N SER A 32 -13.45 12.31 1.97
CA SER A 32 -13.75 10.98 2.48
C SER A 32 -14.97 10.39 1.75
N PHE A 33 -14.88 9.10 1.42
CA PHE A 33 -15.86 8.34 0.63
C PHE A 33 -15.97 8.79 -0.82
N ARG A 34 -15.15 9.74 -1.26
CA ARG A 34 -15.09 10.20 -2.65
C ARG A 34 -13.69 10.12 -3.22
N GLU A 35 -12.83 9.27 -2.65
CA GLU A 35 -11.44 9.09 -3.07
C GLU A 35 -11.33 8.18 -4.30
N TYR A 36 -12.12 8.46 -5.35
CA TYR A 36 -12.18 7.60 -6.54
C TYR A 36 -10.85 7.59 -7.31
N ASN A 37 -10.28 8.75 -7.53
CA ASN A 37 -9.03 8.85 -8.26
C ASN A 37 -7.84 8.38 -7.42
N THR A 38 -7.87 8.65 -6.12
CA THR A 38 -6.85 8.18 -5.20
C THR A 38 -6.86 6.65 -5.13
N SER A 39 -8.05 6.05 -5.02
CA SER A 39 -8.18 4.61 -5.04
C SER A 39 -7.67 3.99 -6.33
N SER A 40 -8.03 4.59 -7.48
CA SER A 40 -7.55 4.13 -8.79
C SER A 40 -6.03 4.22 -8.91
N PHE A 41 -5.44 5.28 -8.38
CA PHE A 41 -3.99 5.46 -8.36
C PHE A 41 -3.30 4.35 -7.56
N ILE A 42 -3.83 4.05 -6.36
CA ILE A 42 -3.27 3.01 -5.51
C ILE A 42 -3.43 1.63 -6.17
N GLN A 43 -4.60 1.35 -6.75
CA GLN A 43 -4.83 0.09 -7.46
C GLN A 43 -3.84 -0.09 -8.61
N LYS A 44 -3.58 0.97 -9.37
CA LYS A 44 -2.60 0.93 -10.46
C LYS A 44 -1.21 0.59 -9.93
N LYS A 45 -0.81 1.18 -8.81
CA LYS A 45 0.49 0.89 -8.18
C LYS A 45 0.58 -0.57 -7.73
N LEU A 46 -0.48 -1.09 -7.15
CA LEU A 46 -0.52 -2.49 -6.71
C LEU A 46 -0.46 -3.43 -7.92
N ASP A 47 -1.17 -3.10 -9.01
CA ASP A 47 -1.10 -3.88 -10.24
C ASP A 47 0.32 -3.90 -10.81
N GLU A 48 1.00 -2.77 -10.83
CA GLU A 48 2.38 -2.67 -11.29
C GLU A 48 3.34 -3.53 -10.46
N MET A 49 3.07 -3.66 -9.17
CA MET A 49 3.86 -4.48 -8.26
C MET A 49 3.47 -5.96 -8.26
N GLY A 50 2.38 -6.31 -8.93
CA GLY A 50 1.89 -7.68 -8.94
C GLY A 50 1.28 -8.13 -7.62
N ILE A 51 0.82 -7.20 -6.80
CA ILE A 51 0.23 -7.50 -5.49
C ILE A 51 -1.27 -7.71 -5.63
N LYS A 52 -1.78 -8.81 -5.07
CA LYS A 52 -3.21 -9.09 -5.06
C LYS A 52 -3.93 -8.18 -4.08
N TYR A 53 -5.11 -7.72 -4.46
CA TYR A 53 -5.91 -6.87 -3.60
C TYR A 53 -7.40 -7.03 -3.88
N VAL A 54 -8.21 -6.58 -2.93
CA VAL A 54 -9.66 -6.43 -3.10
C VAL A 54 -9.97 -4.94 -2.94
N SER A 55 -10.69 -4.38 -3.89
CA SER A 55 -11.11 -2.98 -3.86
C SER A 55 -12.60 -2.86 -3.55
N GLY A 56 -13.09 -1.63 -3.45
CA GLY A 56 -14.51 -1.36 -3.19
C GLY A 56 -14.94 -1.62 -1.76
N ILE A 57 -14.01 -1.72 -0.82
CA ILE A 57 -14.32 -1.87 0.59
C ILE A 57 -14.73 -0.50 1.13
N ALA A 58 -15.92 -0.40 1.70
CA ALA A 58 -16.47 0.89 2.13
C ALA A 58 -16.39 1.93 1.01
N GLU A 59 -16.78 1.54 -0.20
CA GLU A 59 -16.78 2.27 -1.47
C GLU A 59 -15.41 2.36 -2.13
N ASN A 60 -14.40 2.93 -1.50
CA ASN A 60 -13.11 3.21 -2.13
C ASN A 60 -11.93 2.53 -1.46
N GLY A 61 -12.15 1.82 -0.37
CA GLY A 61 -11.09 1.16 0.36
C GLY A 61 -10.48 -0.02 -0.40
N ILE A 62 -9.24 -0.31 -0.07
CA ILE A 62 -8.47 -1.39 -0.70
C ILE A 62 -7.84 -2.23 0.40
N CYS A 63 -7.92 -3.55 0.25
CA CYS A 63 -7.20 -4.48 1.11
C CYS A 63 -6.24 -5.28 0.24
N ALA A 64 -4.95 -5.08 0.45
CA ALA A 64 -3.91 -5.79 -0.29
C ALA A 64 -3.34 -6.92 0.55
N TYR A 65 -2.91 -7.98 -0.13
CA TYR A 65 -2.42 -9.20 0.51
C TYR A 65 -0.99 -9.48 0.06
N ILE A 66 -0.09 -9.56 1.02
CA ILE A 66 1.31 -9.90 0.77
C ILE A 66 1.61 -11.18 1.52
N TYR A 67 2.00 -12.21 0.79
CA TYR A 67 2.29 -13.51 1.37
C TYR A 67 3.79 -13.72 1.50
N GLY A 68 4.18 -14.33 2.62
CA GLY A 68 5.56 -14.76 2.78
C GLY A 68 5.88 -15.95 1.87
N ASN A 69 7.14 -16.17 1.63
CA ASN A 69 7.61 -17.23 0.76
C ASN A 69 7.55 -18.63 1.40
N LYS A 70 7.44 -18.68 2.72
CA LYS A 70 7.46 -19.94 3.48
C LYS A 70 6.14 -20.14 4.20
N ASN A 71 5.76 -21.42 4.33
CA ASN A 71 4.61 -21.81 5.15
C ASN A 71 3.26 -21.20 4.72
N ILE A 72 3.11 -20.91 3.43
CA ILE A 72 1.84 -20.38 2.89
C ILE A 72 0.68 -21.34 3.21
N GLU A 73 0.96 -22.64 3.23
CA GLU A 73 -0.05 -23.67 3.51
C GLU A 73 -0.13 -24.06 4.98
N SER A 74 0.69 -23.44 5.84
CA SER A 74 0.70 -23.74 7.27
C SER A 74 -0.54 -23.20 7.96
N LYS A 75 -1.20 -24.04 8.74
CA LYS A 75 -2.34 -23.63 9.56
C LYS A 75 -1.93 -22.71 10.71
N SER A 76 -0.64 -22.65 11.03
CA SER A 76 -0.10 -21.80 12.09
C SER A 76 0.43 -20.47 11.55
N MET A 77 0.17 -20.16 10.29
CA MET A 77 0.61 -18.92 9.69
C MET A 77 -0.01 -17.71 10.41
N LYS A 78 0.86 -16.77 10.78
CA LYS A 78 0.45 -15.54 11.43
C LYS A 78 0.35 -14.42 10.40
N SER A 79 -0.54 -13.47 10.66
CA SER A 79 -0.69 -12.31 9.80
C SER A 79 -0.63 -11.03 10.61
N ILE A 80 -0.23 -9.95 9.94
CA ILE A 80 -0.19 -8.61 10.51
C ILE A 80 -1.00 -7.72 9.59
N LEU A 81 -1.84 -6.87 10.17
CA LEU A 81 -2.62 -5.89 9.44
C LEU A 81 -2.02 -4.51 9.66
N ILE A 82 -1.76 -3.81 8.56
CA ILE A 82 -1.33 -2.41 8.61
C ILE A 82 -2.42 -1.58 7.96
N ARG A 83 -2.88 -0.54 8.65
CA ARG A 83 -3.91 0.35 8.16
C ARG A 83 -3.35 1.74 7.88
N ALA A 84 -3.75 2.32 6.76
CA ALA A 84 -3.40 3.70 6.41
C ALA A 84 -4.60 4.35 5.73
N ASP A 85 -4.81 5.62 6.01
CA ASP A 85 -5.82 6.42 5.31
C ASP A 85 -5.24 6.87 3.98
N MET A 86 -6.10 7.02 2.96
CA MET A 86 -5.64 7.40 1.62
C MET A 86 -6.03 8.83 1.23
N ASP A 87 -6.99 9.42 1.91
CA ASP A 87 -7.44 10.77 1.59
C ASP A 87 -6.42 11.83 2.00
N ALA A 88 -6.29 12.85 1.17
CA ALA A 88 -5.48 14.02 1.48
C ALA A 88 -6.39 15.18 1.86
N LEU A 89 -5.86 16.09 2.64
CA LEU A 89 -6.61 17.29 3.04
C LEU A 89 -6.76 18.23 1.84
N PRO A 90 -7.97 18.70 1.61
CA PRO A 90 -8.22 19.65 0.52
C PRO A 90 -7.56 21.01 0.76
#